data_a56d93555ff72fdc7bb83ce65c3f82af
#
_entry.id   a56d93555ff72fdc7bb83ce65c3f82af
#
_cell.length_a   1.000
_cell.length_b   1.000
_cell.length_c   1.000
_cell.angle_alpha   90.00
_cell.angle_beta   90.00
_cell.angle_gamma   90.00
#
_symmetry.space_group_name_H-M   'P 1'
#
loop_
_entity.id
_entity.type
_entity.pdbx_description
1 polymer ?
#
loop_
_entity_poly.entity_id
_entity_poly.type
_entity_poly.pdbx_seq_one_letter_code
_entity_poly.pdbx_strand_id
1 'polypeptide(L)'
;MFVISKVGLAGLVLAVILVGGVSALGQQDQSPSPAPQTPPSANPLPDLTPDANGALSQEQMQRLLRIVADKDIENDKRLRDYTYIERDVENKLDGKGQVKSTEIKTYDVMELYGEQVQRLIEKDDKALDAKDATKEEEKIQKIVDKRKNESEVDRKKREQKEEKEREEDRKFVREIADAYNFKLVGTESLGGREAWVIDGEPRPGFVPQMKESKFLPKFHGRVWIDKSDLQLAKMDVECLDTVSWGLFLARFHKGSRLMLEQTRVNDEVWLPLHVTAKIDVRLALLKNFDVNVEQTYRDYKKFRATARIVGVGEVKP
;
A
#
# COMPACT_ATOMS: atom_id res chain seq x y z
N MET A 1 -14.80 5.64 2.29
CA MET A 1 -13.90 6.08 1.21
C MET A 1 -12.51 5.60 1.59
N PHE A 2 -12.09 4.51 0.98
CA PHE A 2 -10.81 3.87 1.30
C PHE A 2 -9.73 4.54 0.47
N VAL A 3 -8.79 5.20 1.09
CA VAL A 3 -7.62 5.78 0.41
C VAL A 3 -6.46 4.82 0.63
N ILE A 4 -6.22 3.94 -0.34
CA ILE A 4 -5.05 3.04 -0.34
C ILE A 4 -3.76 3.80 -0.78
N SER A 5 -3.87 5.07 -1.17
CA SER A 5 -2.84 5.83 -1.87
C SER A 5 -1.63 6.30 -1.06
N LYS A 6 -1.45 5.84 0.19
CA LYS A 6 -0.29 6.28 1.01
C LYS A 6 0.49 5.15 1.64
N VAL A 7 0.56 3.97 0.99
CA VAL A 7 0.97 2.84 1.76
C VAL A 7 2.02 2.04 1.01
N GLY A 8 3.27 2.12 1.44
CA GLY A 8 4.30 1.13 1.13
C GLY A 8 3.81 -0.29 1.47
N LEU A 9 4.54 -1.33 1.07
CA LEU A 9 4.16 -2.73 1.21
C LEU A 9 3.58 -3.09 2.59
N ALA A 10 4.20 -2.59 3.67
CA ALA A 10 3.74 -2.78 5.05
C ALA A 10 2.41 -2.07 5.31
N GLY A 11 2.23 -0.89 4.77
CA GLY A 11 1.01 -0.15 4.93
C GLY A 11 -0.15 -0.69 4.08
N LEU A 12 0.09 -1.38 2.96
CA LEU A 12 -0.98 -2.02 2.17
C LEU A 12 -1.56 -3.21 2.93
N VAL A 13 -0.72 -4.01 3.57
CA VAL A 13 -1.15 -5.07 4.49
C VAL A 13 -1.84 -4.46 5.72
N LEU A 14 -1.34 -3.33 6.23
CA LEU A 14 -1.93 -2.59 7.35
C LEU A 14 -3.24 -1.89 6.96
N ALA A 15 -3.39 -1.36 5.75
CA ALA A 15 -4.60 -0.65 5.30
C ALA A 15 -5.82 -1.57 5.23
N VAL A 16 -5.64 -2.84 4.90
CA VAL A 16 -6.71 -3.86 5.02
C VAL A 16 -7.10 -4.08 6.48
N ILE A 17 -6.18 -3.83 7.42
CA ILE A 17 -6.38 -3.99 8.86
C ILE A 17 -6.89 -2.68 9.51
N LEU A 18 -6.60 -1.50 8.94
CA LEU A 18 -6.81 -0.17 9.55
C LEU A 18 -8.08 0.59 9.12
N VAL A 19 -9.09 -0.08 8.61
CA VAL A 19 -10.40 0.54 8.37
C VAL A 19 -11.09 0.87 9.70
N GLY A 20 -10.56 1.83 10.43
CA GLY A 20 -11.19 2.28 11.67
C GLY A 20 -10.27 2.90 12.72
N GLY A 21 -9.31 3.74 12.36
CA GLY A 21 -8.42 4.38 13.33
C GLY A 21 -8.64 5.88 13.49
N VAL A 22 -9.24 6.28 14.58
CA VAL A 22 -9.27 7.66 15.12
C VAL A 22 -7.92 7.99 15.73
N SER A 23 -7.40 9.17 15.41
CA SER A 23 -6.15 9.74 15.94
C SER A 23 -6.15 9.87 17.45
N ALA A 24 -5.07 9.47 18.11
CA ALA A 24 -4.76 9.85 19.48
C ALA A 24 -3.38 10.51 19.56
N LEU A 25 -3.35 11.67 20.20
CA LEU A 25 -2.21 12.52 20.51
C LEU A 25 -1.28 11.88 21.56
N GLY A 26 0.03 12.05 21.42
CA GLY A 26 1.00 11.66 22.45
C GLY A 26 2.43 12.12 22.18
N GLN A 27 2.87 13.06 22.93
CA GLN A 27 4.14 13.64 23.41
C GLN A 27 5.51 13.20 22.83
N GLN A 28 6.36 14.22 22.79
CA GLN A 28 7.76 14.31 22.35
C GLN A 28 8.73 13.45 23.18
N ASP A 29 9.80 12.98 22.50
CA ASP A 29 11.16 13.04 23.08
C ASP A 29 12.22 13.19 21.98
N GLN A 30 13.28 13.96 22.27
CA GLN A 30 14.32 14.38 21.35
C GLN A 30 15.55 13.49 21.47
N SER A 31 16.17 13.15 20.35
CA SER A 31 17.60 12.80 20.30
C SER A 31 18.19 12.84 18.87
N PRO A 32 19.55 12.96 18.71
CA PRO A 32 20.15 13.74 17.63
C PRO A 32 20.51 12.95 16.36
N SER A 33 20.73 13.73 15.29
CA SER A 33 21.02 13.35 13.92
C SER A 33 22.33 12.55 13.77
N PRO A 34 22.38 11.47 12.96
CA PRO A 34 23.62 10.81 12.56
C PRO A 34 24.17 11.32 11.22
N ALA A 35 25.49 11.24 11.10
CA ALA A 35 26.32 11.68 9.99
C ALA A 35 26.15 10.87 8.69
N PRO A 36 26.61 11.39 7.52
CA PRO A 36 26.38 10.79 6.20
C PRO A 36 27.12 9.46 6.03
N GLN A 37 26.39 8.42 5.62
CA GLN A 37 26.94 7.10 5.35
C GLN A 37 27.26 6.93 3.85
N THR A 38 28.41 6.33 3.60
CA THR A 38 28.93 5.92 2.29
C THR A 38 27.96 4.97 1.56
N PRO A 39 27.85 5.03 0.21
CA PRO A 39 26.94 4.16 -0.51
C PRO A 39 27.29 2.68 -0.32
N PRO A 40 26.32 1.81 -0.06
CA PRO A 40 26.57 0.39 0.14
C PRO A 40 26.99 -0.28 -1.17
N SER A 41 28.08 -1.02 -1.10
CA SER A 41 28.51 -2.01 -2.08
C SER A 41 27.33 -2.92 -2.46
N ALA A 42 27.19 -3.23 -3.77
CA ALA A 42 26.15 -4.11 -4.27
C ALA A 42 26.14 -5.42 -3.47
N ASN A 43 25.13 -5.60 -2.63
CA ASN A 43 24.93 -6.84 -1.90
C ASN A 43 24.69 -7.97 -2.92
N PRO A 44 25.40 -9.11 -2.81
CA PRO A 44 25.10 -10.27 -3.65
C PRO A 44 23.63 -10.66 -3.47
N LEU A 45 22.99 -11.13 -4.56
CA LEU A 45 21.62 -11.66 -4.52
C LEU A 45 21.46 -12.63 -3.34
N PRO A 46 20.35 -12.61 -2.62
CA PRO A 46 20.10 -13.54 -1.54
C PRO A 46 20.09 -14.96 -2.09
N ASP A 47 20.82 -15.86 -1.43
CA ASP A 47 20.73 -17.28 -1.72
C ASP A 47 19.39 -17.80 -1.20
N LEU A 48 18.51 -18.17 -2.12
CA LEU A 48 17.20 -18.77 -1.84
C LEU A 48 17.17 -20.26 -2.23
N THR A 49 18.27 -20.97 -2.01
CA THR A 49 18.29 -22.42 -2.18
C THR A 49 17.42 -23.06 -1.09
N PRO A 50 16.28 -23.67 -1.44
CA PRO A 50 15.41 -24.30 -0.46
C PRO A 50 15.98 -25.66 0.00
N ASP A 51 15.46 -26.16 1.11
CA ASP A 51 15.72 -27.54 1.54
C ASP A 51 15.05 -28.58 0.63
N ALA A 52 15.21 -29.86 0.94
CA ALA A 52 14.65 -30.98 0.16
C ALA A 52 13.09 -30.93 0.08
N ASN A 53 12.41 -30.24 0.98
CA ASN A 53 10.97 -30.06 1.02
C ASN A 53 10.50 -28.76 0.37
N GLY A 54 11.42 -27.95 -0.17
CA GLY A 54 11.15 -26.64 -0.75
C GLY A 54 11.04 -25.53 0.30
N ALA A 55 11.35 -25.79 1.57
CA ALA A 55 11.28 -24.79 2.63
C ALA A 55 12.49 -23.84 2.58
N LEU A 56 12.22 -22.56 2.82
CA LEU A 56 13.22 -21.53 3.02
C LEU A 56 13.49 -21.32 4.51
N SER A 57 14.75 -21.20 4.89
CA SER A 57 15.11 -20.93 6.28
C SER A 57 14.63 -19.53 6.71
N GLN A 58 14.42 -19.35 8.01
CA GLN A 58 14.08 -18.05 8.57
C GLN A 58 15.13 -16.98 8.24
N GLU A 59 16.42 -17.35 8.27
CA GLU A 59 17.51 -16.44 7.95
C GLU A 59 17.47 -15.98 6.48
N GLN A 60 17.21 -16.90 5.54
CA GLN A 60 17.05 -16.56 4.12
C GLN A 60 15.90 -15.57 3.93
N MET A 61 14.75 -15.83 4.57
CA MET A 61 13.58 -14.96 4.45
C MET A 61 13.76 -13.61 5.16
N GLN A 62 14.33 -13.58 6.35
CA GLN A 62 14.66 -12.32 7.03
C GLN A 62 15.59 -11.46 6.19
N ARG A 63 16.58 -12.05 5.53
CA ARG A 63 17.49 -11.33 4.63
C ARG A 63 16.76 -10.81 3.39
N LEU A 64 15.97 -11.66 2.71
CA LEU A 64 15.19 -11.27 1.53
C LEU A 64 14.21 -10.15 1.85
N LEU A 65 13.37 -10.33 2.86
CA LEU A 65 12.33 -9.36 3.21
C LEU A 65 12.92 -8.02 3.68
N ARG A 66 14.10 -8.04 4.32
CA ARG A 66 14.81 -6.79 4.63
C ARG A 66 15.21 -6.04 3.37
N ILE A 67 15.77 -6.74 2.38
CA ILE A 67 16.16 -6.12 1.11
C ILE A 67 14.93 -5.60 0.37
N VAL A 68 13.85 -6.39 0.30
CA VAL A 68 12.58 -6.00 -0.32
C VAL A 68 12.01 -4.75 0.35
N ALA A 69 12.01 -4.69 1.69
CA ALA A 69 11.52 -3.53 2.43
C ALA A 69 12.37 -2.26 2.18
N ASP A 70 13.69 -2.39 2.13
CA ASP A 70 14.58 -1.26 1.83
C ASP A 70 14.37 -0.77 0.39
N LYS A 71 14.18 -1.70 -0.56
CA LYS A 71 13.86 -1.39 -1.96
C LYS A 71 12.49 -0.73 -2.11
N ASP A 72 11.50 -1.18 -1.36
CA ASP A 72 10.16 -0.59 -1.36
C ASP A 72 10.18 0.87 -0.89
N ILE A 73 10.97 1.18 0.13
CA ILE A 73 11.17 2.56 0.60
C ILE A 73 11.85 3.45 -0.45
N GLU A 74 12.84 2.92 -1.19
CA GLU A 74 13.46 3.63 -2.30
C GLU A 74 12.44 3.86 -3.43
N ASN A 75 11.64 2.85 -3.72
CA ASN A 75 10.59 2.89 -4.71
C ASN A 75 9.51 3.93 -4.37
N ASP A 76 9.07 3.98 -3.10
CA ASP A 76 8.06 4.94 -2.62
C ASP A 76 8.52 6.42 -2.81
N LYS A 77 9.82 6.68 -2.66
CA LYS A 77 10.36 8.02 -2.96
C LYS A 77 10.23 8.38 -4.43
N ARG A 78 10.43 7.41 -5.35
CA ARG A 78 10.32 7.61 -6.81
C ARG A 78 8.87 7.66 -7.27
N LEU A 79 7.96 6.92 -6.60
CA LEU A 79 6.52 6.96 -6.85
C LEU A 79 5.98 8.41 -6.81
N ARG A 80 6.51 9.25 -5.92
CA ARG A 80 6.11 10.66 -5.77
C ARG A 80 6.40 11.50 -7.02
N ASP A 81 7.31 11.05 -7.89
CA ASP A 81 7.61 11.71 -9.15
C ASP A 81 6.61 11.36 -10.26
N TYR A 82 5.58 10.56 -9.96
CA TYR A 82 4.64 10.05 -10.96
C TYR A 82 3.22 10.53 -10.71
N THR A 83 2.54 10.89 -11.80
CA THR A 83 1.09 11.05 -11.86
C THR A 83 0.49 9.87 -12.62
N TYR A 84 -0.77 9.56 -12.37
CA TYR A 84 -1.44 8.42 -12.99
C TYR A 84 -2.95 8.53 -12.89
N ILE A 85 -3.64 7.70 -13.65
CA ILE A 85 -5.09 7.52 -13.54
C ILE A 85 -5.38 6.26 -12.73
N GLU A 86 -6.20 6.42 -11.69
CA GLU A 86 -6.72 5.33 -10.85
C GLU A 86 -8.22 5.18 -11.10
N ARG A 87 -8.67 3.97 -11.39
CA ARG A 87 -10.10 3.66 -11.55
C ARG A 87 -10.51 2.63 -10.51
N ASP A 88 -11.45 3.01 -9.66
CA ASP A 88 -12.03 2.21 -8.59
C ASP A 88 -13.40 1.69 -8.98
N VAL A 89 -13.62 0.40 -8.80
CA VAL A 89 -14.92 -0.25 -8.89
C VAL A 89 -15.24 -0.86 -7.53
N GLU A 90 -16.27 -0.34 -6.86
CA GLU A 90 -16.75 -0.85 -5.57
C GLU A 90 -18.10 -1.55 -5.77
N ASN A 91 -18.14 -2.87 -5.62
CA ASN A 91 -19.36 -3.66 -5.64
C ASN A 91 -19.77 -3.97 -4.20
N LYS A 92 -20.86 -3.37 -3.75
CA LYS A 92 -21.52 -3.73 -2.47
C LYS A 92 -22.34 -4.97 -2.66
N LEU A 93 -22.15 -5.96 -1.80
CA LEU A 93 -22.84 -7.23 -1.87
C LEU A 93 -24.02 -7.24 -0.88
N ASP A 94 -25.02 -8.06 -1.18
CA ASP A 94 -26.09 -8.41 -0.26
C ASP A 94 -25.71 -9.61 0.62
N GLY A 95 -26.57 -9.98 1.58
CA GLY A 95 -26.32 -11.11 2.48
C GLY A 95 -26.27 -12.48 1.78
N LYS A 96 -26.46 -12.54 0.46
CA LYS A 96 -26.31 -13.74 -0.38
C LYS A 96 -25.07 -13.68 -1.28
N GLY A 97 -24.26 -12.63 -1.14
CA GLY A 97 -23.05 -12.42 -1.95
C GLY A 97 -23.34 -11.92 -3.38
N GLN A 98 -24.56 -11.43 -3.65
CA GLN A 98 -24.92 -10.85 -4.95
C GLN A 98 -24.68 -9.35 -4.95
N VAL A 99 -24.27 -8.79 -6.09
CA VAL A 99 -24.03 -7.34 -6.22
C VAL A 99 -25.32 -6.58 -6.05
N LYS A 100 -25.40 -5.78 -4.99
CA LYS A 100 -26.52 -4.90 -4.68
C LYS A 100 -26.37 -3.53 -5.36
N SER A 101 -25.18 -3.00 -5.42
CA SER A 101 -24.85 -1.74 -6.08
C SER A 101 -23.39 -1.71 -6.47
N THR A 102 -23.11 -1.03 -7.56
CA THR A 102 -21.75 -0.74 -8.04
C THR A 102 -21.54 0.77 -8.00
N GLU A 103 -20.40 1.21 -7.51
CA GLU A 103 -19.93 2.59 -7.60
C GLU A 103 -18.61 2.58 -8.36
N ILE A 104 -18.50 3.41 -9.41
CA ILE A 104 -17.28 3.54 -10.21
C ILE A 104 -16.78 4.97 -10.10
N LYS A 105 -15.49 5.12 -9.79
CA LYS A 105 -14.83 6.41 -9.71
C LYS A 105 -13.49 6.36 -10.41
N THR A 106 -13.20 7.39 -11.21
CA THR A 106 -11.89 7.57 -11.84
C THR A 106 -11.23 8.81 -11.27
N TYR A 107 -9.99 8.67 -10.85
CA TYR A 107 -9.19 9.75 -10.28
C TYR A 107 -7.98 10.04 -11.14
N ASP A 108 -7.67 11.33 -11.28
CA ASP A 108 -6.35 11.82 -11.66
C ASP A 108 -5.53 11.97 -10.38
N VAL A 109 -4.48 11.18 -10.24
CA VAL A 109 -3.61 11.19 -9.06
C VAL A 109 -2.36 11.99 -9.39
N MET A 110 -2.16 13.06 -8.64
CA MET A 110 -1.07 14.02 -8.84
C MET A 110 -0.28 14.23 -7.57
N GLU A 111 0.97 14.67 -7.71
CA GLU A 111 1.78 15.10 -6.60
C GLU A 111 1.58 16.59 -6.35
N LEU A 112 1.27 16.98 -5.11
CA LEU A 112 1.17 18.36 -4.66
C LEU A 112 1.93 18.54 -3.36
N TYR A 113 3.00 19.33 -3.36
CA TYR A 113 3.83 19.63 -2.18
C TYR A 113 4.35 18.38 -1.43
N GLY A 114 4.78 17.35 -2.17
CA GLY A 114 5.31 16.10 -1.63
C GLY A 114 4.25 15.09 -1.21
N GLU A 115 2.97 15.34 -1.50
CA GLU A 115 1.86 14.40 -1.23
C GLU A 115 1.11 14.01 -2.50
N GLN A 116 0.73 12.75 -2.58
CA GLN A 116 -0.19 12.31 -3.63
C GLN A 116 -1.62 12.74 -3.29
N VAL A 117 -2.27 13.38 -4.24
CA VAL A 117 -3.62 13.89 -4.13
C VAL A 117 -4.49 13.32 -5.24
N GLN A 118 -5.61 12.73 -4.87
CA GLN A 118 -6.61 12.22 -5.80
C GLN A 118 -7.63 13.31 -6.14
N ARG A 119 -7.75 13.63 -7.43
CA ARG A 119 -8.81 14.47 -7.99
C ARG A 119 -9.80 13.58 -8.72
N LEU A 120 -11.05 13.54 -8.27
CA LEU A 120 -12.10 12.81 -8.97
C LEU A 120 -12.34 13.48 -10.34
N ILE A 121 -12.30 12.69 -11.42
CA ILE A 121 -12.52 13.17 -12.78
C ILE A 121 -13.74 12.53 -13.45
N GLU A 122 -14.10 11.29 -13.04
CA GLU A 122 -15.27 10.60 -13.57
C GLU A 122 -16.01 9.86 -12.44
N LYS A 123 -17.32 9.75 -12.60
CA LYS A 123 -18.20 8.93 -11.78
C LYS A 123 -19.10 8.09 -12.68
N ASP A 124 -19.15 6.78 -12.42
CA ASP A 124 -19.87 5.81 -13.22
C ASP A 124 -19.50 5.87 -14.71
N ASP A 125 -18.17 5.95 -14.96
CA ASP A 125 -17.53 6.09 -16.28
C ASP A 125 -18.01 7.31 -17.11
N LYS A 126 -18.47 8.35 -16.41
CA LYS A 126 -18.89 9.61 -17.01
C LYS A 126 -18.16 10.78 -16.36
N ALA A 127 -17.73 11.74 -17.18
CA ALA A 127 -17.17 12.99 -16.67
C ALA A 127 -18.09 13.64 -15.63
N LEU A 128 -17.49 14.28 -14.63
CA LEU A 128 -18.24 14.98 -13.61
C LEU A 128 -19.14 16.07 -14.20
N ASP A 129 -20.31 16.26 -13.64
CA ASP A 129 -21.08 17.45 -13.92
C ASP A 129 -20.39 18.72 -13.39
N ALA A 130 -20.80 19.89 -13.86
CA ALA A 130 -20.18 21.16 -13.53
C ALA A 130 -20.13 21.43 -12.01
N LYS A 131 -21.15 21.01 -11.27
CA LYS A 131 -21.24 21.20 -9.82
C LYS A 131 -20.23 20.32 -9.08
N ASP A 132 -20.10 19.06 -9.46
CA ASP A 132 -19.19 18.13 -8.81
C ASP A 132 -17.74 18.43 -9.23
N ALA A 133 -17.50 18.85 -10.46
CA ALA A 133 -16.19 19.34 -10.93
C ALA A 133 -15.75 20.56 -10.11
N THR A 134 -16.63 21.55 -9.88
CA THR A 134 -16.33 22.72 -9.06
C THR A 134 -15.97 22.32 -7.61
N LYS A 135 -16.68 21.37 -7.02
CA LYS A 135 -16.38 20.91 -5.65
C LYS A 135 -15.00 20.21 -5.58
N GLU A 136 -14.63 19.42 -6.59
CA GLU A 136 -13.31 18.80 -6.63
C GLU A 136 -12.21 19.86 -6.80
N GLU A 137 -12.41 20.87 -7.65
CA GLU A 137 -11.50 21.99 -7.77
C GLU A 137 -11.30 22.72 -6.45
N GLU A 138 -12.39 23.06 -5.74
CA GLU A 138 -12.32 23.69 -4.41
C GLU A 138 -11.58 22.82 -3.39
N LYS A 139 -11.77 21.49 -3.44
CA LYS A 139 -11.07 20.54 -2.58
C LYS A 139 -9.56 20.57 -2.85
N ILE A 140 -9.16 20.52 -4.11
CA ILE A 140 -7.75 20.60 -4.52
C ILE A 140 -7.17 21.97 -4.10
N GLN A 141 -7.87 23.05 -4.37
CA GLN A 141 -7.42 24.39 -3.98
C GLN A 141 -7.19 24.52 -2.46
N LYS A 142 -8.07 23.95 -1.63
CA LYS A 142 -7.90 23.93 -0.17
C LYS A 142 -6.63 23.16 0.24
N ILE A 143 -6.30 22.07 -0.43
CA ILE A 143 -5.06 21.32 -0.17
C ILE A 143 -3.84 22.18 -0.55
N VAL A 144 -3.86 22.80 -1.72
CA VAL A 144 -2.81 23.71 -2.20
C VAL A 144 -2.59 24.85 -1.21
N ASP A 145 -3.66 25.55 -0.81
CA ASP A 145 -3.59 26.69 0.11
C ASP A 145 -3.05 26.28 1.49
N LYS A 146 -3.49 25.13 2.00
CA LYS A 146 -2.99 24.58 3.26
C LYS A 146 -1.48 24.29 3.19
N ARG A 147 -1.00 23.72 2.10
CA ARG A 147 0.42 23.37 1.95
C ARG A 147 1.29 24.58 1.64
N LYS A 148 0.81 25.49 0.81
CA LYS A 148 1.51 26.75 0.49
C LYS A 148 1.74 27.60 1.75
N ASN A 149 0.81 27.57 2.70
CA ASN A 149 0.86 28.34 3.94
C ASN A 149 1.33 27.49 5.14
N GLU A 150 1.83 26.26 4.92
CA GLU A 150 2.34 25.39 5.98
C GLU A 150 3.57 26.04 6.64
N SER A 151 3.55 26.17 7.98
CA SER A 151 4.71 26.65 8.71
C SER A 151 5.88 25.65 8.64
N GLU A 152 7.12 26.14 8.80
CA GLU A 152 8.29 25.23 8.88
C GLU A 152 8.17 24.23 10.03
N VAL A 153 7.55 24.63 11.13
CA VAL A 153 7.33 23.77 12.30
C VAL A 153 6.37 22.63 11.94
N ASP A 154 5.26 22.94 11.25
CA ASP A 154 4.29 21.92 10.86
C ASP A 154 4.83 21.00 9.77
N ARG A 155 5.62 21.53 8.83
CA ARG A 155 6.35 20.74 7.84
C ARG A 155 7.28 19.72 8.51
N LYS A 156 8.12 20.17 9.45
CA LYS A 156 9.03 19.29 10.21
C LYS A 156 8.26 18.22 11.01
N LYS A 157 7.15 18.58 11.65
CA LYS A 157 6.30 17.59 12.34
C LYS A 157 5.75 16.53 11.40
N ARG A 158 5.33 16.93 10.20
CA ARG A 158 4.83 16.01 9.18
C ARG A 158 5.94 15.07 8.71
N GLU A 159 7.12 15.59 8.38
CA GLU A 159 8.29 14.81 7.97
C GLU A 159 8.72 13.80 9.06
N GLN A 160 8.74 14.23 10.33
CA GLN A 160 9.03 13.33 11.46
C GLN A 160 7.98 12.23 11.62
N LYS A 161 6.71 12.56 11.43
CA LYS A 161 5.64 11.56 11.47
C LYS A 161 5.79 10.53 10.35
N GLU A 162 6.08 10.97 9.13
CA GLU A 162 6.32 10.09 7.99
C GLU A 162 7.54 9.18 8.20
N GLU A 163 8.61 9.68 8.81
CA GLU A 163 9.78 8.87 9.12
C GLU A 163 9.47 7.83 10.20
N LYS A 164 8.71 8.21 11.24
CA LYS A 164 8.26 7.26 12.27
C LYS A 164 7.38 6.16 11.68
N GLU A 165 6.45 6.51 10.79
CA GLU A 165 5.61 5.53 10.07
C GLU A 165 6.48 4.56 9.27
N ARG A 166 7.49 5.05 8.54
CA ARG A 166 8.45 4.19 7.81
C ARG A 166 9.24 3.23 8.73
N GLU A 167 9.63 3.69 9.92
CA GLU A 167 10.30 2.81 10.91
C GLU A 167 9.37 1.73 11.43
N GLU A 168 8.10 2.07 11.69
CA GLU A 168 7.08 1.10 12.10
C GLU A 168 6.83 0.06 11.00
N ASP A 169 6.76 0.47 9.74
CA ASP A 169 6.64 -0.40 8.58
C ASP A 169 7.82 -1.38 8.48
N ARG A 170 9.07 -0.90 8.65
CA ARG A 170 10.25 -1.77 8.68
C ARG A 170 10.22 -2.80 9.82
N LYS A 171 9.70 -2.41 11.00
CA LYS A 171 9.53 -3.34 12.12
C LYS A 171 8.47 -4.40 11.80
N PHE A 172 7.36 -3.99 11.20
CA PHE A 172 6.29 -4.89 10.80
C PHE A 172 6.76 -5.91 9.76
N VAL A 173 7.50 -5.48 8.72
CA VAL A 173 8.07 -6.41 7.72
C VAL A 173 9.03 -7.42 8.35
N ARG A 174 9.81 -7.02 9.36
CA ARG A 174 10.65 -7.98 10.12
C ARG A 174 9.82 -9.01 10.86
N GLU A 175 8.70 -8.60 11.49
CA GLU A 175 7.80 -9.53 12.15
C GLU A 175 7.10 -10.47 11.18
N ILE A 176 6.82 -10.06 9.94
CA ILE A 176 6.34 -10.97 8.89
C ILE A 176 7.33 -12.11 8.70
N ALA A 177 8.64 -11.84 8.60
CA ALA A 177 9.65 -12.88 8.45
C ALA A 177 9.63 -13.88 9.61
N ASP A 178 9.30 -13.43 10.82
CA ASP A 178 9.24 -14.28 12.02
C ASP A 178 7.90 -14.99 12.19
N ALA A 179 6.82 -14.45 11.63
CA ALA A 179 5.46 -14.92 11.80
C ALA A 179 5.11 -16.14 10.92
N TYR A 180 5.90 -16.39 9.87
CA TYR A 180 5.55 -17.39 8.86
C TYR A 180 6.65 -18.43 8.65
N ASN A 181 6.22 -19.62 8.25
CA ASN A 181 7.06 -20.60 7.57
C ASN A 181 6.90 -20.36 6.07
N PHE A 182 8.03 -20.26 5.37
CA PHE A 182 8.04 -19.95 3.95
C PHE A 182 8.48 -21.12 3.11
N LYS A 183 7.88 -21.24 1.93
CA LYS A 183 8.20 -22.27 0.95
C LYS A 183 8.40 -21.66 -0.42
N LEU A 184 9.55 -21.91 -1.04
CA LEU A 184 9.76 -21.59 -2.44
C LEU A 184 8.97 -22.57 -3.31
N VAL A 185 7.95 -22.06 -3.99
CA VAL A 185 7.09 -22.86 -4.89
C VAL A 185 7.75 -23.02 -6.25
N GLY A 186 8.46 -21.98 -6.71
CA GLY A 186 9.13 -21.99 -8.00
C GLY A 186 9.41 -20.60 -8.54
N THR A 187 9.44 -20.50 -9.84
CA THR A 187 9.62 -19.23 -10.58
C THR A 187 8.48 -19.07 -11.57
N GLU A 188 7.98 -17.85 -11.69
CA GLU A 188 6.94 -17.48 -12.65
C GLU A 188 7.36 -16.23 -13.42
N SER A 189 6.95 -16.13 -14.70
CA SER A 189 7.19 -14.93 -15.49
C SER A 189 6.00 -13.98 -15.38
N LEU A 190 6.23 -12.77 -14.87
CA LEU A 190 5.26 -11.71 -14.77
C LEU A 190 5.68 -10.53 -15.68
N GLY A 191 4.90 -10.23 -16.70
CA GLY A 191 5.23 -9.16 -17.65
C GLY A 191 6.59 -9.34 -18.34
N GLY A 192 7.04 -10.59 -18.55
CA GLY A 192 8.34 -10.92 -19.16
C GLY A 192 9.52 -10.89 -18.18
N ARG A 193 9.30 -10.70 -16.88
CA ARG A 193 10.31 -10.70 -15.82
C ARG A 193 10.15 -11.91 -14.93
N GLU A 194 11.24 -12.54 -14.55
CA GLU A 194 11.22 -13.68 -13.64
C GLU A 194 11.02 -13.26 -12.18
N ALA A 195 10.10 -13.90 -11.49
CA ALA A 195 9.86 -13.72 -10.07
C ALA A 195 9.94 -15.04 -9.31
N TRP A 196 10.51 -15.04 -8.12
CA TRP A 196 10.33 -16.13 -7.16
C TRP A 196 8.91 -16.13 -6.65
N VAL A 197 8.32 -17.32 -6.57
CA VAL A 197 7.00 -17.55 -5.99
C VAL A 197 7.17 -18.19 -4.62
N ILE A 198 6.75 -17.51 -3.58
CA ILE A 198 6.98 -17.91 -2.20
C ILE A 198 5.64 -17.93 -1.45
N ASP A 199 5.30 -19.09 -0.89
CA ASP A 199 4.15 -19.25 0.01
C ASP A 199 4.57 -18.98 1.44
N GLY A 200 3.69 -18.29 2.19
CA GLY A 200 3.83 -18.04 3.60
C GLY A 200 2.64 -18.59 4.39
N GLU A 201 2.92 -19.55 5.28
CA GLU A 201 1.94 -20.14 6.18
C GLU A 201 2.24 -19.73 7.62
N PRO A 202 1.23 -19.38 8.45
CA PRO A 202 1.45 -18.96 9.82
C PRO A 202 2.29 -19.96 10.63
N ARG A 203 3.32 -19.47 11.30
CA ARG A 203 4.19 -20.29 12.14
C ARG A 203 3.56 -20.52 13.50
N PRO A 204 3.36 -21.77 13.92
CA PRO A 204 2.89 -22.09 15.27
C PRO A 204 3.82 -21.50 16.34
N GLY A 205 3.24 -20.91 17.37
CA GLY A 205 4.01 -20.33 18.48
C GLY A 205 4.62 -18.95 18.24
N PHE A 206 4.31 -18.30 17.12
CA PHE A 206 4.71 -16.90 16.90
C PHE A 206 4.13 -15.99 17.99
N VAL A 207 4.97 -15.15 18.59
CA VAL A 207 4.61 -14.16 19.59
C VAL A 207 4.81 -12.76 19.02
N PRO A 208 3.72 -12.03 18.69
CA PRO A 208 3.81 -10.71 18.10
C PRO A 208 4.38 -9.67 19.07
N GLN A 209 5.29 -8.84 18.61
CA GLN A 209 5.88 -7.73 19.36
C GLN A 209 5.10 -6.41 19.11
N MET A 210 4.51 -6.26 17.92
CA MET A 210 3.68 -5.11 17.57
C MET A 210 2.20 -5.44 17.73
N LYS A 211 1.38 -4.41 17.93
CA LYS A 211 -0.09 -4.56 18.00
C LYS A 211 -0.66 -5.06 16.66
N GLU A 212 -0.12 -4.57 15.58
CA GLU A 212 -0.50 -4.86 14.20
C GLU A 212 -0.16 -6.31 13.84
N SER A 213 0.92 -6.85 14.36
CA SER A 213 1.39 -8.20 14.07
C SER A 213 0.56 -9.32 14.74
N LYS A 214 -0.33 -8.96 15.67
CA LYS A 214 -1.26 -9.93 16.31
C LYS A 214 -2.17 -10.63 15.32
N PHE A 215 -2.37 -10.04 14.14
CA PHE A 215 -3.25 -10.57 13.10
C PHE A 215 -2.52 -11.48 12.12
N LEU A 216 -1.19 -11.41 12.02
CA LEU A 216 -0.40 -12.20 11.08
C LEU A 216 -0.75 -13.70 11.12
N PRO A 217 -0.93 -14.35 12.28
CA PRO A 217 -1.31 -15.76 12.35
C PRO A 217 -2.70 -16.08 11.77
N LYS A 218 -3.48 -15.07 11.43
CA LYS A 218 -4.82 -15.23 10.86
C LYS A 218 -4.84 -15.10 9.32
N PHE A 219 -3.69 -14.92 8.71
CA PHE A 219 -3.56 -14.78 7.27
C PHE A 219 -2.53 -15.75 6.75
N HIS A 220 -2.75 -16.25 5.55
CA HIS A 220 -1.72 -16.86 4.74
C HIS A 220 -1.56 -16.05 3.44
N GLY A 221 -0.46 -16.27 2.73
CA GLY A 221 -0.26 -15.51 1.51
C GLY A 221 0.76 -16.13 0.58
N ARG A 222 0.73 -15.65 -0.64
CA ARG A 222 1.72 -15.91 -1.67
C ARG A 222 2.28 -14.60 -2.17
N VAL A 223 3.59 -14.52 -2.31
CA VAL A 223 4.27 -13.36 -2.84
C VAL A 223 5.12 -13.73 -4.04
N TRP A 224 5.22 -12.81 -4.98
CA TRP A 224 6.10 -12.89 -6.15
C TRP A 224 7.13 -11.77 -6.03
N ILE A 225 8.38 -12.15 -5.91
CA ILE A 225 9.50 -11.20 -5.79
C ILE A 225 10.28 -11.21 -7.10
N ASP A 226 10.35 -10.07 -7.78
CA ASP A 226 11.16 -9.91 -8.98
C ASP A 226 12.64 -10.22 -8.68
N LYS A 227 13.23 -11.12 -9.45
CA LYS A 227 14.58 -11.60 -9.21
C LYS A 227 15.66 -10.55 -9.48
N SER A 228 15.41 -9.64 -10.40
CA SER A 228 16.39 -8.64 -10.84
C SER A 228 16.41 -7.42 -9.94
N ASP A 229 15.22 -6.94 -9.56
CA ASP A 229 15.09 -5.70 -8.79
C ASP A 229 14.89 -5.95 -7.29
N LEU A 230 14.60 -7.20 -6.88
CA LEU A 230 14.23 -7.57 -5.50
C LEU A 230 13.07 -6.73 -4.98
N GLN A 231 12.07 -6.54 -5.84
CA GLN A 231 10.83 -5.81 -5.55
C GLN A 231 9.65 -6.79 -5.52
N LEU A 232 8.67 -6.47 -4.71
CA LEU A 232 7.39 -7.17 -4.73
C LEU A 232 6.70 -6.90 -6.06
N ALA A 233 6.51 -7.94 -6.88
CA ALA A 233 5.80 -7.82 -8.16
C ALA A 233 4.31 -8.15 -8.01
N LYS A 234 3.97 -9.09 -7.10
CA LYS A 234 2.59 -9.50 -6.83
C LYS A 234 2.46 -10.04 -5.42
N MET A 235 1.30 -9.86 -4.83
CA MET A 235 0.93 -10.41 -3.53
C MET A 235 -0.52 -10.88 -3.57
N ASP A 236 -0.78 -12.00 -2.91
CA ASP A 236 -2.12 -12.56 -2.72
C ASP A 236 -2.22 -13.06 -1.27
N VAL A 237 -3.09 -12.44 -0.48
CA VAL A 237 -3.24 -12.70 0.95
C VAL A 237 -4.70 -12.98 1.28
N GLU A 238 -4.95 -14.06 2.02
CA GLU A 238 -6.29 -14.48 2.43
C GLU A 238 -6.39 -14.63 3.95
N CYS A 239 -7.54 -14.22 4.49
CA CYS A 239 -7.88 -14.35 5.90
C CYS A 239 -8.38 -15.76 6.21
N LEU A 240 -7.65 -16.50 7.03
CA LEU A 240 -7.93 -17.89 7.42
C LEU A 240 -9.00 -18.02 8.50
N ASP A 241 -9.12 -16.98 9.34
CA ASP A 241 -10.02 -16.98 10.48
C ASP A 241 -10.46 -15.56 10.79
N THR A 242 -11.63 -15.40 11.40
CA THR A 242 -12.18 -14.09 11.73
C THR A 242 -11.26 -13.30 12.64
N VAL A 243 -10.91 -12.09 12.24
CA VAL A 243 -10.09 -11.14 12.98
C VAL A 243 -10.98 -10.03 13.55
N SER A 244 -10.88 -9.80 14.85
CA SER A 244 -11.58 -8.69 15.52
C SER A 244 -10.62 -7.59 15.89
N TRP A 245 -10.94 -6.35 15.55
CA TRP A 245 -10.16 -5.16 15.84
C TRP A 245 -10.93 -4.23 16.79
N GLY A 246 -10.22 -3.65 17.77
CA GLY A 246 -10.74 -2.57 18.61
C GLY A 246 -12.02 -2.91 19.36
N LEU A 247 -11.99 -3.83 20.34
CA LEU A 247 -13.14 -4.18 21.19
C LEU A 247 -14.44 -4.40 20.37
N PHE A 248 -14.34 -5.15 19.27
CA PHE A 248 -15.46 -5.48 18.37
C PHE A 248 -15.91 -4.33 17.42
N LEU A 249 -15.10 -3.27 17.26
CA LEU A 249 -15.43 -2.18 16.35
C LEU A 249 -15.36 -2.60 14.88
N ALA A 250 -14.43 -3.49 14.53
CA ALA A 250 -14.36 -4.08 13.19
C ALA A 250 -14.06 -5.58 13.27
N ARG A 251 -14.65 -6.36 12.37
CA ARG A 251 -14.36 -7.77 12.17
C ARG A 251 -14.15 -8.04 10.70
N PHE A 252 -12.98 -8.59 10.38
CA PHE A 252 -12.72 -9.19 9.08
C PHE A 252 -13.09 -10.67 9.15
N HIS A 253 -13.93 -11.12 8.24
CA HIS A 253 -14.35 -12.50 8.22
C HIS A 253 -13.38 -13.37 7.43
N LYS A 254 -13.37 -14.65 7.76
CA LYS A 254 -12.65 -15.67 7.00
C LYS A 254 -12.99 -15.57 5.51
N GLY A 255 -11.98 -15.67 4.64
CA GLY A 255 -12.12 -15.57 3.18
C GLY A 255 -12.05 -14.14 2.65
N SER A 256 -11.87 -13.12 3.52
CA SER A 256 -11.43 -11.80 3.04
C SER A 256 -10.07 -11.95 2.39
N ARG A 257 -9.89 -11.33 1.20
CA ARG A 257 -8.70 -11.51 0.37
C ARG A 257 -8.26 -10.19 -0.21
N LEU A 258 -6.95 -10.01 -0.31
CA LEU A 258 -6.30 -8.89 -0.98
C LEU A 258 -5.32 -9.45 -2.01
N MET A 259 -5.40 -8.97 -3.24
CA MET A 259 -4.39 -9.19 -4.26
C MET A 259 -3.87 -7.84 -4.75
N LEU A 260 -2.56 -7.73 -4.87
CA LEU A 260 -1.86 -6.59 -5.47
C LEU A 260 -0.98 -7.10 -6.60
N GLU A 261 -1.03 -6.44 -7.74
CA GLU A 261 -0.05 -6.58 -8.81
C GLU A 261 0.63 -5.24 -9.06
N GLN A 262 1.93 -5.27 -9.28
CA GLN A 262 2.74 -4.12 -9.64
C GLN A 262 3.37 -4.30 -11.01
N THR A 263 3.72 -3.20 -11.65
CA THR A 263 4.43 -3.18 -12.92
C THR A 263 5.63 -2.24 -12.85
N ARG A 264 6.67 -2.57 -13.60
CA ARG A 264 7.85 -1.72 -13.72
C ARG A 264 7.61 -0.64 -14.78
N VAL A 265 7.72 0.61 -14.38
CA VAL A 265 7.48 1.78 -15.23
C VAL A 265 8.80 2.50 -15.49
N ASN A 266 9.06 2.88 -16.75
CA ASN A 266 10.26 3.60 -17.21
C ASN A 266 11.58 2.96 -16.76
N ASP A 267 11.62 1.65 -16.53
CA ASP A 267 12.78 0.91 -16.05
C ASP A 267 13.39 1.41 -14.73
N GLU A 268 12.62 2.13 -13.92
CA GLU A 268 13.16 2.75 -12.69
C GLU A 268 12.29 2.61 -11.44
N VAL A 269 10.99 2.37 -11.59
CA VAL A 269 10.04 2.36 -10.45
C VAL A 269 9.02 1.26 -10.62
N TRP A 270 8.63 0.63 -9.52
CA TRP A 270 7.53 -0.31 -9.45
C TRP A 270 6.27 0.40 -8.95
N LEU A 271 5.20 0.31 -9.71
CA LEU A 271 3.96 1.01 -9.48
C LEU A 271 2.78 0.04 -9.51
N PRO A 272 1.70 0.29 -8.75
CA PRO A 272 0.51 -0.53 -8.79
C PRO A 272 0.00 -0.69 -10.23
N LEU A 273 -0.41 -1.88 -10.60
CA LEU A 273 -1.09 -2.17 -11.87
C LEU A 273 -2.55 -2.50 -11.61
N HIS A 274 -2.78 -3.37 -10.64
CA HIS A 274 -4.09 -3.87 -10.32
C HIS A 274 -4.17 -4.27 -8.85
N VAL A 275 -5.25 -3.90 -8.18
CA VAL A 275 -5.56 -4.31 -6.81
C VAL A 275 -6.97 -4.85 -6.77
N THR A 276 -7.16 -6.00 -6.17
CA THR A 276 -8.49 -6.51 -5.84
C THR A 276 -8.59 -6.78 -4.35
N ALA A 277 -9.71 -6.41 -3.75
CA ALA A 277 -9.97 -6.72 -2.36
C ALA A 277 -11.41 -7.26 -2.21
N LYS A 278 -11.52 -8.44 -1.62
CA LYS A 278 -12.78 -8.96 -1.12
C LYS A 278 -12.82 -8.73 0.38
N ILE A 279 -13.67 -7.82 0.81
CA ILE A 279 -13.74 -7.36 2.19
C ILE A 279 -15.11 -7.69 2.75
N ASP A 280 -15.16 -8.64 3.67
CA ASP A 280 -16.33 -8.92 4.50
C ASP A 280 -16.02 -8.40 5.91
N VAL A 281 -16.57 -7.24 6.23
CA VAL A 281 -16.31 -6.54 7.51
C VAL A 281 -17.61 -6.20 8.20
N ARG A 282 -17.69 -6.55 9.47
CA ARG A 282 -18.73 -6.05 10.37
C ARG A 282 -18.20 -4.88 11.18
N LEU A 283 -18.80 -3.71 10.99
CA LEU A 283 -18.48 -2.52 11.79
C LEU A 283 -19.49 -2.36 12.91
N ALA A 284 -19.01 -2.23 14.14
CA ALA A 284 -19.78 -2.20 15.36
C ALA A 284 -20.79 -3.37 15.42
N LEU A 285 -21.84 -3.28 16.20
CA LEU A 285 -22.84 -4.34 16.29
C LEU A 285 -23.91 -4.29 15.17
N LEU A 286 -23.83 -3.33 14.24
CA LEU A 286 -25.00 -2.91 13.47
C LEU A 286 -24.84 -2.95 11.95
N LYS A 287 -23.64 -2.99 11.38
CA LYS A 287 -23.51 -2.84 9.91
C LYS A 287 -22.48 -3.81 9.34
N ASN A 288 -22.95 -4.71 8.48
CA ASN A 288 -22.10 -5.54 7.63
C ASN A 288 -21.76 -4.76 6.37
N PHE A 289 -20.48 -4.77 6.01
CA PHE A 289 -19.98 -4.30 4.72
C PHE A 289 -19.38 -5.51 4.03
N ASP A 290 -20.05 -6.00 3.02
CA ASP A 290 -19.55 -7.01 2.13
C ASP A 290 -19.30 -6.33 0.79
N VAL A 291 -18.03 -6.18 0.43
CA VAL A 291 -17.62 -5.35 -0.72
C VAL A 291 -16.52 -6.07 -1.48
N ASN A 292 -16.65 -6.09 -2.80
CA ASN A 292 -15.54 -6.37 -3.69
C ASN A 292 -15.05 -5.03 -4.28
N VAL A 293 -13.77 -4.78 -4.12
CA VAL A 293 -13.09 -3.61 -4.67
C VAL A 293 -12.13 -4.05 -5.76
N GLU A 294 -12.15 -3.37 -6.87
CA GLU A 294 -11.16 -3.50 -7.94
C GLU A 294 -10.62 -2.13 -8.29
N GLN A 295 -9.29 -1.99 -8.24
CA GLN A 295 -8.58 -0.77 -8.60
C GLN A 295 -7.63 -1.08 -9.75
N THR A 296 -7.68 -0.28 -10.79
CA THR A 296 -6.77 -0.36 -11.93
C THR A 296 -6.04 0.96 -12.10
N TYR A 297 -4.77 0.86 -12.46
CA TYR A 297 -3.86 1.99 -12.56
C TYR A 297 -3.27 2.06 -13.95
N ARG A 298 -3.24 3.26 -14.55
CA ARG A 298 -2.78 3.46 -15.93
C ARG A 298 -2.25 4.87 -16.16
N ASP A 299 -1.68 5.08 -17.33
CA ASP A 299 -1.23 6.39 -17.80
C ASP A 299 -0.18 7.04 -16.88
N TYR A 300 0.75 6.23 -16.40
CA TYR A 300 1.86 6.70 -15.58
C TYR A 300 2.72 7.72 -16.33
N LYS A 301 2.89 8.90 -15.75
CA LYS A 301 3.71 9.99 -16.32
C LYS A 301 4.66 10.51 -15.26
N LYS A 302 5.96 10.54 -15.59
CA LYS A 302 6.95 11.13 -14.70
C LYS A 302 6.83 12.64 -14.71
N PHE A 303 6.61 13.21 -13.54
CA PHE A 303 6.57 14.64 -13.32
C PHE A 303 8.02 15.16 -13.23
N ARG A 304 8.37 16.15 -14.06
CA ARG A 304 9.64 16.87 -13.91
C ARG A 304 9.38 18.13 -13.10
N ALA A 305 10.02 18.27 -11.95
CA ALA A 305 9.87 19.39 -11.01
C ALA A 305 10.23 20.79 -11.56
N THR A 306 10.42 20.94 -12.87
CA THR A 306 10.61 22.22 -13.57
C THR A 306 9.31 22.87 -14.04
N ALA A 307 8.17 22.19 -13.97
CA ALA A 307 6.88 22.79 -14.23
C ALA A 307 6.40 23.52 -12.97
N ARG A 308 6.71 24.82 -12.85
CA ARG A 308 6.00 25.74 -11.97
C ARG A 308 4.51 25.57 -12.26
N ILE A 309 3.70 25.21 -11.26
CA ILE A 309 2.24 25.26 -11.38
C ILE A 309 1.89 26.74 -11.60
N VAL A 310 1.80 27.13 -12.85
CA VAL A 310 1.18 28.38 -13.27
C VAL A 310 -0.30 28.10 -13.13
N GLY A 311 -0.98 28.87 -12.29
CA GLY A 311 -2.34 28.68 -11.81
C GLY A 311 -3.28 27.98 -12.78
N VAL A 312 -4.16 27.14 -12.23
CA VAL A 312 -5.28 26.53 -12.95
C VAL A 312 -6.18 27.66 -13.46
N GLY A 313 -5.93 28.06 -14.69
CA GLY A 313 -6.63 29.11 -15.36
C GLY A 313 -6.28 29.08 -16.85
N GLU A 314 -7.29 28.73 -17.65
CA GLU A 314 -7.35 28.85 -19.10
C GLU A 314 -6.58 27.81 -19.92
N VAL A 315 -7.24 26.68 -20.19
CA VAL A 315 -7.15 26.07 -21.51
C VAL A 315 -8.14 26.83 -22.40
N LYS A 316 -7.65 27.77 -23.20
CA LYS A 316 -8.38 28.29 -24.35
C LYS A 316 -8.27 27.29 -25.51
N PRO A 317 -9.37 27.19 -26.32
CA PRO A 317 -9.53 26.18 -27.37
C PRO A 317 -8.49 26.26 -28.49
#